data_9995cda4b2d946edbb1d751d84a511e9
#
_entry.id   9995cda4b2d946edbb1d751d84a511e9
#
_cell.length_a   1.000
_cell.length_b   1.000
_cell.length_c   1.000
_cell.angle_alpha   90.00
_cell.angle_beta   90.00
_cell.angle_gamma   90.00
#
_symmetry.space_group_name_H-M   'P 1'
#
loop_
_entity.id
_entity.type
_entity.pdbx_description
1 polymer ?
#
loop_
_entity_poly.entity_id
_entity_poly.type
_entity_poly.pdbx_seq_one_letter_code
_entity_poly.pdbx_strand_id
1 'polypeptide(L)'
;MIDEAARDQRRERRRGRTGEAGSESSRRPNYRSLKNPFLPQPVFSDDQVAAIHDTALRVLEELGIKVLLPEARAILAKAGALVDEDSQMVRIGRDMVEAALASAPRSIPAYGGASSRDLILKLGSMTFLAGSGAPNVTDLERGRRPGTLAAFEEFMKLLQHFDVLHMLGPCIEPQDVDTRFRHFATGRAQLTLSDKFPFVFGRGTPQVEDSFEMVRLARGLSQEEFRNGAYCYTVINTNSPRQLDIPMAQGIIDFARFGQVSIITPFCLAGAMAPITVAGALTLQHAEALAGLTLAQIVRPGAPVVYGSFSSNVDMKSGAPAFGTPEHIKATLGAGQLARFTGLPWRSGGGSAANVSDAQAAHETQFALWGSVLAGATVCIHAAGWLEGGLSVSFEKLITDIEALQTVAELCATTPGDADAIGFDAIAEVQPGGHFFSAAHTMVRYRTAFYEPLVADWSNFGNWTQSGGKTATERATGIWKRILSDFQPPASAAATAGVLDDFIARRTEEGGAAPVS
;
A
#
# COMPACT_ATOMS: atom_id res chain seq x y z
N MET A 1 -21.78 17.82 -52.54
CA MET A 1 -20.37 17.83 -52.99
C MET A 1 -19.46 18.80 -52.20
N ILE A 2 -19.95 19.93 -51.66
CA ILE A 2 -19.09 20.84 -50.88
C ILE A 2 -18.89 20.36 -49.41
N ASP A 3 -19.76 19.53 -48.90
CA ASP A 3 -19.73 19.07 -47.50
C ASP A 3 -18.85 17.80 -47.27
N GLU A 4 -18.64 17.00 -48.32
CA GLU A 4 -17.81 15.81 -48.27
C GLU A 4 -16.30 16.11 -48.27
N ALA A 5 -15.89 17.11 -49.05
CA ALA A 5 -14.49 17.54 -49.11
C ALA A 5 -14.04 18.19 -47.78
N ALA A 6 -14.94 18.87 -47.08
CA ALA A 6 -14.66 19.45 -45.75
C ALA A 6 -14.57 18.36 -44.65
N ARG A 7 -15.31 17.26 -44.79
CA ARG A 7 -15.24 16.10 -43.90
C ARG A 7 -13.96 15.28 -44.11
N ASP A 8 -13.51 15.11 -45.33
CA ASP A 8 -12.27 14.40 -45.65
C ASP A 8 -11.03 15.19 -45.22
N GLN A 9 -11.00 16.51 -45.40
CA GLN A 9 -9.93 17.36 -44.88
C GLN A 9 -9.85 17.35 -43.34
N ARG A 10 -10.99 17.24 -42.62
CA ARG A 10 -11.01 17.05 -41.17
C ARG A 10 -10.50 15.66 -40.75
N ARG A 11 -10.80 14.63 -41.54
CA ARG A 11 -10.31 13.27 -41.32
C ARG A 11 -8.80 13.15 -41.55
N GLU A 12 -8.26 13.77 -42.59
CA GLU A 12 -6.83 13.79 -42.87
C GLU A 12 -6.04 14.60 -41.84
N ARG A 13 -6.57 15.76 -41.40
CA ARG A 13 -5.97 16.52 -40.27
C ARG A 13 -5.99 15.74 -38.95
N ARG A 14 -6.94 14.84 -38.74
CA ARG A 14 -7.01 13.97 -37.58
C ARG A 14 -6.03 12.79 -37.69
N ARG A 15 -5.80 12.21 -38.88
CA ARG A 15 -4.83 11.14 -39.12
C ARG A 15 -3.36 11.62 -39.10
N GLY A 16 -3.10 12.85 -39.53
CA GLY A 16 -1.75 13.44 -39.44
C GLY A 16 -1.30 13.81 -38.02
N ARG A 17 -2.19 13.78 -37.03
CA ARG A 17 -1.89 14.12 -35.61
C ARG A 17 -1.51 12.92 -34.74
N THR A 18 -1.52 11.69 -35.26
CA THR A 18 -1.12 10.48 -34.51
C THR A 18 0.34 10.12 -34.69
N GLY A 19 1.14 10.97 -35.31
CA GLY A 19 2.54 10.69 -35.72
C GLY A 19 3.64 11.49 -35.02
N GLU A 20 3.35 12.30 -34.00
CA GLU A 20 4.40 12.92 -33.19
C GLU A 20 4.35 12.37 -31.75
N ALA A 21 5.09 11.30 -31.54
CA ALA A 21 5.57 10.91 -30.22
C ALA A 21 6.54 12.00 -29.74
N GLY A 22 6.23 12.68 -28.63
CA GLY A 22 7.24 13.50 -27.97
C GLY A 22 6.82 14.91 -27.68
N SER A 23 6.21 15.11 -26.61
CA SER A 23 6.63 15.98 -25.52
C SER A 23 5.85 15.50 -24.32
N GLU A 24 6.53 14.82 -23.44
CA GLU A 24 6.02 14.50 -22.12
C GLU A 24 5.50 15.79 -21.52
N SER A 25 4.23 15.82 -21.23
CA SER A 25 3.57 16.91 -20.54
C SER A 25 4.32 17.15 -19.23
N SER A 26 5.06 18.24 -19.13
CA SER A 26 5.82 18.69 -17.96
C SER A 26 4.95 18.93 -16.72
N ARG A 27 3.64 18.66 -16.82
CA ARG A 27 2.63 18.94 -15.81
C ARG A 27 2.33 17.77 -14.88
N ARG A 28 2.61 16.52 -15.24
CA ARG A 28 2.26 15.39 -14.38
C ARG A 28 3.03 15.48 -13.08
N PRO A 29 2.36 15.38 -11.90
CA PRO A 29 3.06 15.28 -10.63
C PRO A 29 4.00 14.09 -10.68
N ASN A 30 5.09 14.19 -9.94
CA ASN A 30 5.98 13.04 -9.77
C ASN A 30 5.27 11.98 -8.92
N TYR A 31 4.59 11.05 -9.57
CA TYR A 31 3.87 9.97 -8.89
C TYR A 31 4.76 9.06 -8.04
N ARG A 32 6.08 9.07 -8.27
CA ARG A 32 7.06 8.28 -7.48
C ARG A 32 7.36 8.89 -6.11
N SER A 33 7.05 10.17 -5.90
CA SER A 33 7.33 10.86 -4.65
C SER A 33 6.19 11.83 -4.32
N LEU A 34 5.32 11.40 -3.42
CA LEU A 34 4.15 12.18 -3.01
C LEU A 34 4.33 12.74 -1.61
N LYS A 35 3.84 13.98 -1.44
CA LYS A 35 3.72 14.64 -0.14
C LYS A 35 2.26 14.95 0.11
N ASN A 36 1.80 14.74 1.33
CA ASN A 36 0.47 15.11 1.72
C ASN A 36 0.40 16.62 2.04
N PRO A 37 -0.31 17.43 1.25
CA PRO A 37 -0.44 18.87 1.49
C PRO A 37 -1.52 19.21 2.51
N PHE A 38 -2.39 18.24 2.85
CA PHE A 38 -3.54 18.48 3.72
C PHE A 38 -3.16 18.41 5.19
N LEU A 39 -3.77 19.28 5.98
CA LEU A 39 -3.68 19.19 7.43
C LEU A 39 -4.48 17.97 7.90
N PRO A 40 -3.87 17.09 8.69
CA PRO A 40 -4.56 15.92 9.20
C PRO A 40 -5.78 16.29 10.03
N GLN A 41 -6.90 15.61 9.77
CA GLN A 41 -8.18 15.89 10.44
C GLN A 41 -8.27 15.12 11.77
N PRO A 42 -8.62 15.76 12.88
CA PRO A 42 -8.85 15.10 14.16
C PRO A 42 -10.27 14.52 14.24
N VAL A 43 -10.41 13.42 14.99
CA VAL A 43 -11.70 12.85 15.43
C VAL A 43 -11.81 12.82 16.95
N PHE A 44 -10.68 12.92 17.63
CA PHE A 44 -10.55 13.02 19.08
C PHE A 44 -9.86 14.34 19.47
N SER A 45 -10.16 14.88 20.65
CA SER A 45 -9.37 15.94 21.25
C SER A 45 -8.00 15.42 21.69
N ASP A 46 -7.03 16.31 21.92
CA ASP A 46 -5.69 15.91 22.38
C ASP A 46 -5.75 15.17 23.73
N ASP A 47 -6.64 15.59 24.66
CA ASP A 47 -6.86 14.89 25.93
C ASP A 47 -7.42 13.49 25.72
N GLN A 48 -8.31 13.29 24.74
CA GLN A 48 -8.83 11.97 24.42
C GLN A 48 -7.77 11.08 23.80
N VAL A 49 -6.90 11.60 22.92
CA VAL A 49 -5.76 10.86 22.37
C VAL A 49 -4.80 10.44 23.48
N ALA A 50 -4.48 11.34 24.41
CA ALA A 50 -3.63 11.04 25.55
C ALA A 50 -4.26 9.97 26.47
N ALA A 51 -5.58 10.04 26.71
CA ALA A 51 -6.31 9.03 27.49
C ALA A 51 -6.34 7.65 26.81
N ILE A 52 -6.48 7.60 25.48
CA ILE A 52 -6.40 6.34 24.70
C ILE A 52 -4.99 5.75 24.83
N HIS A 53 -3.94 6.57 24.68
CA HIS A 53 -2.56 6.14 24.83
C HIS A 53 -2.28 5.62 26.25
N ASP A 54 -2.63 6.37 27.27
CA ASP A 54 -2.44 5.97 28.66
C ASP A 54 -3.17 4.66 28.98
N THR A 55 -4.41 4.50 28.49
CA THR A 55 -5.18 3.27 28.68
C THR A 55 -4.53 2.10 27.94
N ALA A 56 -3.96 2.31 26.76
CA ALA A 56 -3.21 1.28 26.03
C ALA A 56 -1.96 0.83 26.81
N LEU A 57 -1.22 1.76 27.43
CA LEU A 57 -0.10 1.43 28.32
C LEU A 57 -0.57 0.61 29.53
N ARG A 58 -1.69 1.00 30.17
CA ARG A 58 -2.30 0.23 31.27
C ARG A 58 -2.72 -1.18 30.83
N VAL A 59 -3.23 -1.35 29.59
CA VAL A 59 -3.52 -2.70 29.06
C VAL A 59 -2.27 -3.55 29.04
N LEU A 60 -1.13 -3.00 28.64
CA LEU A 60 0.14 -3.74 28.61
C LEU A 60 0.71 -4.01 30.02
N GLU A 61 0.60 -3.06 30.94
CA GLU A 61 1.12 -3.20 32.30
C GLU A 61 0.25 -4.11 33.17
N GLU A 62 -1.07 -3.92 33.16
CA GLU A 62 -2.00 -4.58 34.08
C GLU A 62 -2.51 -5.91 33.52
N LEU A 63 -2.89 -5.95 32.25
CA LEU A 63 -3.49 -7.12 31.60
C LEU A 63 -2.48 -7.94 30.79
N GLY A 64 -1.50 -7.27 30.13
CA GLY A 64 -0.50 -7.89 29.29
C GLY A 64 -1.03 -8.37 27.94
N ILE A 65 -0.12 -8.99 27.17
CA ILE A 65 -0.36 -9.64 25.87
C ILE A 65 0.13 -11.09 25.93
N LYS A 66 -0.62 -12.01 25.32
CA LYS A 66 -0.20 -13.41 25.20
C LYS A 66 0.80 -13.55 24.06
N VAL A 67 2.01 -14.01 24.35
CA VAL A 67 3.10 -14.19 23.39
C VAL A 67 3.41 -15.67 23.24
N LEU A 68 3.07 -16.26 22.09
CA LEU A 68 3.18 -17.71 21.92
C LEU A 68 4.63 -18.18 21.70
N LEU A 69 5.51 -17.34 21.12
CA LEU A 69 6.90 -17.68 20.84
C LEU A 69 7.76 -17.63 22.10
N PRO A 70 8.38 -18.75 22.55
CA PRO A 70 9.25 -18.78 23.73
C PRO A 70 10.43 -17.83 23.65
N GLU A 71 11.08 -17.70 22.48
CA GLU A 71 12.20 -16.79 22.27
C GLU A 71 11.79 -15.32 22.52
N ALA A 72 10.61 -14.90 22.03
CA ALA A 72 10.11 -13.55 22.24
C ALA A 72 9.84 -13.29 23.74
N ARG A 73 9.27 -14.28 24.47
CA ARG A 73 9.08 -14.17 25.92
C ARG A 73 10.41 -14.02 26.65
N ALA A 74 11.41 -14.82 26.28
CA ALA A 74 12.75 -14.74 26.89
C ALA A 74 13.43 -13.38 26.63
N ILE A 75 13.29 -12.82 25.40
CA ILE A 75 13.79 -11.48 25.05
C ILE A 75 13.11 -10.42 25.92
N LEU A 76 11.79 -10.45 26.02
CA LEU A 76 11.00 -9.50 26.81
C LEU A 76 11.29 -9.61 28.30
N ALA A 77 11.40 -10.84 28.85
CA ALA A 77 11.77 -11.06 30.24
C ALA A 77 13.16 -10.52 30.58
N LYS A 78 14.14 -10.76 29.70
CA LYS A 78 15.51 -10.22 29.86
C LYS A 78 15.55 -8.70 29.88
N ALA A 79 14.62 -8.05 29.16
CA ALA A 79 14.49 -6.60 29.13
C ALA A 79 13.68 -6.02 30.30
N GLY A 80 13.11 -6.84 31.16
CA GLY A 80 12.39 -6.42 32.37
C GLY A 80 10.87 -6.62 32.36
N ALA A 81 10.30 -7.22 31.30
CA ALA A 81 8.88 -7.54 31.28
C ALA A 81 8.56 -8.69 32.27
N LEU A 82 7.36 -8.64 32.84
CA LEU A 82 6.85 -9.70 33.70
C LEU A 82 6.24 -10.80 32.85
N VAL A 83 6.86 -11.99 32.85
CA VAL A 83 6.43 -13.14 32.05
C VAL A 83 5.86 -14.22 32.96
N ASP A 84 4.66 -14.68 32.66
CA ASP A 84 4.05 -15.88 33.20
C ASP A 84 4.12 -16.97 32.12
N GLU A 85 5.03 -17.92 32.27
CA GLU A 85 5.26 -18.98 31.30
C GLU A 85 4.09 -19.96 31.19
N ASP A 86 3.33 -20.20 32.29
CA ASP A 86 2.20 -21.12 32.28
C ASP A 86 1.05 -20.61 31.42
N SER A 87 0.73 -19.34 31.55
CA SER A 87 -0.31 -18.66 30.72
C SER A 87 0.24 -18.04 29.44
N GLN A 88 1.56 -17.95 29.28
CA GLN A 88 2.27 -17.26 28.19
C GLN A 88 1.96 -15.74 28.15
N MET A 89 1.50 -15.19 29.26
CA MET A 89 1.19 -13.78 29.39
C MET A 89 2.45 -12.97 29.69
N VAL A 90 2.59 -11.85 28.97
CA VAL A 90 3.69 -10.91 29.13
C VAL A 90 3.11 -9.54 29.46
N ARG A 91 3.51 -8.98 30.61
CA ARG A 91 3.19 -7.60 30.99
C ARG A 91 4.40 -6.72 30.71
N ILE A 92 4.19 -5.70 29.92
CA ILE A 92 5.24 -4.78 29.46
C ILE A 92 5.06 -3.46 30.20
N GLY A 93 6.07 -3.06 30.95
CA GLY A 93 6.05 -1.81 31.72
C GLY A 93 6.04 -0.58 30.80
N ARG A 94 5.44 0.49 31.28
CA ARG A 94 5.34 1.80 30.57
C ARG A 94 6.72 2.31 30.14
N ASP A 95 7.71 2.24 31.01
CA ASP A 95 9.08 2.67 30.78
C ASP A 95 9.75 1.91 29.61
N MET A 96 9.44 0.64 29.44
CA MET A 96 9.92 -0.16 28.31
C MET A 96 9.32 0.31 26.99
N VAL A 97 8.02 0.63 26.97
CA VAL A 97 7.34 1.16 25.78
C VAL A 97 7.87 2.54 25.42
N GLU A 98 8.06 3.43 26.40
CA GLU A 98 8.61 4.77 26.22
C GLU A 98 10.03 4.73 25.68
N ALA A 99 10.88 3.84 26.21
CA ALA A 99 12.24 3.62 25.71
C ALA A 99 12.25 3.09 24.26
N ALA A 100 11.33 2.19 23.92
CA ALA A 100 11.17 1.68 22.58
C ALA A 100 10.70 2.78 21.61
N LEU A 101 9.73 3.61 22.01
CA LEU A 101 9.29 4.77 21.24
C LEU A 101 10.41 5.80 21.03
N ALA A 102 11.26 6.01 22.04
CA ALA A 102 12.38 6.93 21.93
C ALA A 102 13.46 6.45 20.94
N SER A 103 13.71 5.13 20.86
CA SER A 103 14.71 4.52 19.96
C SER A 103 14.21 4.31 18.52
N ALA A 104 12.89 4.24 18.30
CA ALA A 104 12.31 3.98 16.99
C ALA A 104 12.54 5.15 16.00
N PRO A 105 12.99 4.87 14.75
CA PRO A 105 13.32 5.90 13.79
C PRO A 105 12.07 6.65 13.29
N ARG A 106 12.15 7.98 13.25
CA ARG A 106 11.09 8.88 12.76
C ARG A 106 11.08 9.00 11.24
N SER A 107 12.15 8.57 10.59
CA SER A 107 12.34 8.59 9.14
C SER A 107 13.13 7.36 8.73
N ILE A 108 12.61 6.61 7.78
CA ILE A 108 13.17 5.35 7.31
C ILE A 108 13.47 5.49 5.82
N PRO A 109 14.75 5.59 5.40
CA PRO A 109 15.13 5.41 4.01
C PRO A 109 14.86 3.95 3.60
N ALA A 110 14.12 3.75 2.51
CA ALA A 110 13.77 2.44 1.97
C ALA A 110 14.21 2.36 0.51
N TYR A 111 15.08 1.41 0.20
CA TYR A 111 15.79 1.36 -1.07
C TYR A 111 15.13 0.41 -2.08
N GLY A 112 14.72 0.95 -3.22
CA GLY A 112 14.18 0.21 -4.35
C GLY A 112 15.23 -0.55 -5.16
N GLY A 113 14.84 -1.12 -6.31
CA GLY A 113 15.72 -1.76 -7.27
C GLY A 113 16.53 -0.78 -8.12
N ALA A 114 16.10 0.45 -8.15
CA ALA A 114 16.78 1.58 -8.75
C ALA A 114 16.66 2.78 -7.82
N SER A 115 17.64 3.69 -7.82
CA SER A 115 17.60 4.89 -6.97
C SER A 115 16.38 5.78 -7.22
N SER A 116 15.81 5.75 -8.43
CA SER A 116 14.57 6.43 -8.77
C SER A 116 13.32 5.85 -8.09
N ARG A 117 13.46 4.72 -7.39
CA ARG A 117 12.41 4.02 -6.62
C ARG A 117 12.63 4.09 -5.12
N ASP A 118 13.67 4.79 -4.67
CA ASP A 118 13.92 4.97 -3.26
C ASP A 118 12.82 5.80 -2.61
N LEU A 119 12.47 5.43 -1.40
CA LEU A 119 11.40 6.04 -0.61
C LEU A 119 11.96 6.57 0.71
N ILE A 120 11.27 7.54 1.29
CA ILE A 120 11.49 7.96 2.67
C ILE A 120 10.17 7.84 3.41
N LEU A 121 10.08 6.85 4.30
CA LEU A 121 8.89 6.65 5.13
C LEU A 121 8.98 7.52 6.37
N LYS A 122 8.21 8.61 6.39
CA LYS A 122 8.12 9.55 7.51
C LYS A 122 6.76 10.24 7.52
N LEU A 123 6.37 10.86 8.62
CA LEU A 123 5.16 11.69 8.65
C LEU A 123 5.21 12.77 7.56
N GLY A 124 4.12 12.94 6.84
CA GLY A 124 3.99 13.88 5.71
C GLY A 124 4.42 13.33 4.35
N SER A 125 5.17 12.20 4.27
CA SER A 125 5.30 11.45 3.01
C SER A 125 4.08 10.56 2.79
N MET A 126 3.81 10.20 1.54
CA MET A 126 2.65 9.38 1.19
C MET A 126 3.03 8.34 0.13
N THR A 127 2.78 7.08 0.45
CA THR A 127 3.05 5.94 -0.43
C THR A 127 1.83 5.03 -0.53
N PHE A 128 1.59 4.49 -1.71
CA PHE A 128 0.49 3.56 -1.98
C PHE A 128 1.01 2.22 -2.45
N LEU A 129 0.30 1.15 -2.07
CA LEU A 129 0.48 -0.18 -2.63
C LEU A 129 -0.86 -0.90 -2.80
N ALA A 130 -0.91 -1.84 -3.73
CA ALA A 130 -2.10 -2.58 -4.08
C ALA A 130 -2.53 -3.55 -2.99
N GLY A 131 -3.65 -4.24 -3.20
CA GLY A 131 -4.19 -5.26 -2.31
C GLY A 131 -3.15 -6.35 -1.99
N SER A 132 -3.25 -6.92 -0.81
CA SER A 132 -2.27 -7.90 -0.31
C SER A 132 -2.95 -9.09 0.34
N GLY A 133 -2.36 -10.28 0.17
CA GLY A 133 -2.71 -11.50 0.88
C GLY A 133 -3.97 -12.22 0.37
N ALA A 134 -4.49 -11.88 -0.80
CA ALA A 134 -5.71 -12.49 -1.31
C ALA A 134 -5.48 -13.92 -1.82
N PRO A 135 -6.24 -14.91 -1.32
CA PRO A 135 -6.17 -16.28 -1.82
C PRO A 135 -6.82 -16.46 -3.20
N ASN A 136 -7.63 -15.51 -3.64
CA ASN A 136 -8.34 -15.58 -4.91
C ASN A 136 -8.06 -14.35 -5.78
N VAL A 137 -8.28 -14.52 -7.06
CA VAL A 137 -8.19 -13.48 -8.09
C VAL A 137 -9.43 -13.52 -8.98
N THR A 138 -9.85 -12.35 -9.48
CA THR A 138 -11.00 -12.26 -10.40
C THR A 138 -10.71 -11.28 -11.54
N ASP A 139 -11.35 -11.52 -12.67
CA ASP A 139 -11.51 -10.60 -13.80
C ASP A 139 -12.77 -10.94 -14.58
N LEU A 140 -13.19 -10.05 -15.48
CA LEU A 140 -14.44 -10.20 -16.25
C LEU A 140 -14.48 -11.44 -17.15
N GLU A 141 -13.33 -11.90 -17.65
CA GLU A 141 -13.28 -12.98 -18.64
C GLU A 141 -13.14 -14.36 -18.00
N ARG A 142 -12.28 -14.45 -16.96
CA ARG A 142 -11.92 -15.72 -16.32
C ARG A 142 -12.68 -15.97 -15.01
N GLY A 143 -13.41 -14.98 -14.52
CA GLY A 143 -14.16 -15.04 -13.27
C GLY A 143 -13.29 -15.18 -12.02
N ARG A 144 -13.93 -15.45 -10.87
CA ARG A 144 -13.27 -15.68 -9.59
C ARG A 144 -12.66 -17.08 -9.55
N ARG A 145 -11.39 -17.17 -9.18
CA ARG A 145 -10.60 -18.41 -9.16
C ARG A 145 -9.50 -18.36 -8.09
N PRO A 146 -8.94 -19.50 -7.66
CA PRO A 146 -7.78 -19.54 -6.80
C PRO A 146 -6.59 -18.78 -7.41
N GLY A 147 -5.78 -18.16 -6.54
CA GLY A 147 -4.56 -17.51 -6.93
C GLY A 147 -3.52 -18.50 -7.46
N THR A 148 -2.81 -18.13 -8.54
CA THR A 148 -1.72 -18.90 -9.15
C THR A 148 -0.47 -18.04 -9.29
N LEU A 149 0.69 -18.67 -9.49
CA LEU A 149 1.94 -17.96 -9.77
C LEU A 149 1.82 -17.09 -11.03
N ALA A 150 1.17 -17.61 -12.07
CA ALA A 150 0.96 -16.86 -13.31
C ALA A 150 0.13 -15.58 -13.06
N ALA A 151 -0.94 -15.67 -12.27
CA ALA A 151 -1.74 -14.49 -11.91
C ALA A 151 -0.94 -13.51 -11.02
N PHE A 152 -0.11 -14.02 -10.11
CA PHE A 152 0.81 -13.19 -9.32
C PHE A 152 1.78 -12.41 -10.22
N GLU A 153 2.40 -13.08 -11.21
CA GLU A 153 3.31 -12.44 -12.16
C GLU A 153 2.60 -11.41 -13.04
N GLU A 154 1.38 -11.69 -13.51
CA GLU A 154 0.55 -10.70 -14.22
C GLU A 154 0.35 -9.45 -13.36
N PHE A 155 0.00 -9.61 -12.08
CA PHE A 155 -0.14 -8.49 -11.16
C PHE A 155 1.18 -7.72 -10.95
N MET A 156 2.32 -8.41 -10.76
CA MET A 156 3.61 -7.75 -10.61
C MET A 156 3.95 -6.85 -11.81
N LYS A 157 3.65 -7.30 -13.04
CA LYS A 157 3.81 -6.50 -14.26
C LYS A 157 2.94 -5.25 -14.25
N LEU A 158 1.69 -5.37 -13.83
CA LEU A 158 0.79 -4.22 -13.69
C LEU A 158 1.26 -3.25 -12.60
N LEU A 159 1.69 -3.77 -11.44
CA LEU A 159 2.23 -2.93 -10.36
C LEU A 159 3.49 -2.16 -10.80
N GLN A 160 4.36 -2.78 -11.58
CA GLN A 160 5.55 -2.13 -12.12
C GLN A 160 5.21 -0.96 -13.04
N HIS A 161 4.17 -1.11 -13.86
CA HIS A 161 3.77 -0.12 -14.85
C HIS A 161 3.34 1.22 -14.25
N PHE A 162 2.67 1.23 -13.09
CA PHE A 162 2.07 2.43 -12.52
C PHE A 162 2.93 3.05 -11.41
N ASP A 163 3.51 4.21 -11.69
CA ASP A 163 4.38 4.94 -10.75
C ASP A 163 3.69 5.38 -9.44
N VAL A 164 2.36 5.51 -9.44
CA VAL A 164 1.58 5.86 -8.23
C VAL A 164 1.53 4.72 -7.21
N LEU A 165 1.86 3.50 -7.60
CA LEU A 165 2.10 2.37 -6.70
C LEU A 165 3.60 2.30 -6.39
N HIS A 166 3.98 2.54 -5.15
CA HIS A 166 5.38 2.76 -4.74
C HIS A 166 6.08 1.50 -4.25
N MET A 167 5.32 0.60 -3.64
CA MET A 167 5.81 -0.62 -3.01
C MET A 167 5.08 -1.83 -3.58
N LEU A 168 5.71 -2.98 -3.56
CA LEU A 168 5.08 -4.24 -3.93
C LEU A 168 4.37 -4.85 -2.73
N GLY A 169 3.25 -5.52 -2.96
CA GLY A 169 2.57 -6.33 -1.96
C GLY A 169 2.41 -7.77 -2.45
N PRO A 170 2.19 -8.74 -1.55
CA PRO A 170 1.90 -10.11 -1.92
C PRO A 170 0.44 -10.21 -2.40
N CYS A 171 0.12 -9.58 -3.53
CA CYS A 171 -1.25 -9.33 -3.96
C CYS A 171 -2.10 -10.60 -4.09
N ILE A 172 -1.51 -11.68 -4.59
CA ILE A 172 -2.17 -12.97 -4.82
C ILE A 172 -1.33 -14.05 -4.15
N GLU A 173 -1.96 -14.98 -3.45
CA GLU A 173 -1.27 -16.15 -2.93
C GLU A 173 -1.21 -17.26 -4.01
N PRO A 174 -0.02 -17.65 -4.50
CA PRO A 174 0.12 -18.73 -5.49
C PRO A 174 -0.14 -20.09 -4.85
N GLN A 175 -1.37 -20.59 -4.95
CA GLN A 175 -1.77 -21.86 -4.33
C GLN A 175 -1.30 -23.09 -5.12
N ASP A 176 -0.88 -22.89 -6.37
CA ASP A 176 -0.28 -23.89 -7.26
C ASP A 176 1.20 -24.15 -6.99
N VAL A 177 1.82 -23.41 -6.05
CA VAL A 177 3.22 -23.60 -5.62
C VAL A 177 3.26 -24.18 -4.20
N ASP A 178 4.03 -25.26 -4.00
CA ASP A 178 4.27 -25.84 -2.68
C ASP A 178 4.78 -24.77 -1.69
N THR A 179 4.25 -24.76 -0.48
CA THR A 179 4.56 -23.76 0.55
C THR A 179 6.04 -23.70 0.92
N ARG A 180 6.79 -24.79 0.74
CA ARG A 180 8.25 -24.84 0.98
C ARG A 180 9.06 -24.04 -0.05
N PHE A 181 8.50 -23.79 -1.23
CA PHE A 181 9.17 -23.12 -2.34
C PHE A 181 8.47 -21.82 -2.77
N ARG A 182 7.31 -21.52 -2.20
CA ARG A 182 6.48 -20.38 -2.59
C ARG A 182 7.20 -19.04 -2.43
N HIS A 183 8.00 -18.89 -1.37
CA HIS A 183 8.79 -17.69 -1.14
C HIS A 183 9.85 -17.47 -2.22
N PHE A 184 10.43 -18.53 -2.79
CA PHE A 184 11.35 -18.41 -3.94
C PHE A 184 10.61 -17.90 -5.17
N ALA A 185 9.48 -18.52 -5.51
CA ALA A 185 8.72 -18.15 -6.70
C ALA A 185 8.23 -16.69 -6.64
N THR A 186 7.63 -16.29 -5.51
CA THR A 186 7.13 -14.93 -5.33
C THR A 186 8.25 -13.89 -5.20
N GLY A 187 9.34 -14.22 -4.53
CA GLY A 187 10.53 -13.37 -4.42
C GLY A 187 11.18 -13.15 -5.78
N ARG A 188 11.39 -14.23 -6.55
CA ARG A 188 11.91 -14.14 -7.92
C ARG A 188 11.05 -13.24 -8.80
N ALA A 189 9.73 -13.45 -8.80
CA ALA A 189 8.81 -12.64 -9.59
C ALA A 189 8.89 -11.15 -9.21
N GLN A 190 8.87 -10.81 -7.91
CA GLN A 190 9.02 -9.44 -7.45
C GLN A 190 10.33 -8.80 -7.93
N LEU A 191 11.46 -9.50 -7.78
CA LEU A 191 12.79 -8.95 -8.03
C LEU A 191 13.18 -8.92 -9.52
N THR A 192 12.52 -9.72 -10.38
CA THR A 192 12.78 -9.73 -11.81
C THR A 192 11.75 -8.95 -12.63
N LEU A 193 10.51 -8.84 -12.15
CA LEU A 193 9.45 -8.12 -12.88
C LEU A 193 9.27 -6.67 -12.40
N SER A 194 9.92 -6.29 -11.30
CA SER A 194 9.81 -4.94 -10.75
C SER A 194 11.13 -4.44 -10.15
N ASP A 195 11.29 -3.12 -10.15
CA ASP A 195 12.37 -2.40 -9.45
C ASP A 195 11.87 -1.64 -8.20
N LYS A 196 10.63 -1.89 -7.77
CA LYS A 196 10.03 -1.27 -6.59
C LYS A 196 10.49 -1.94 -5.29
N PHE A 197 10.16 -1.33 -4.16
CA PHE A 197 10.49 -1.84 -2.83
C PHE A 197 9.70 -3.14 -2.54
N PRO A 198 10.38 -4.29 -2.34
CA PRO A 198 9.73 -5.60 -2.31
C PRO A 198 9.21 -5.97 -0.93
N PHE A 199 8.21 -6.84 -0.92
CA PHE A 199 7.64 -7.46 0.27
C PHE A 199 8.28 -8.83 0.53
N VAL A 200 8.51 -9.15 1.80
CA VAL A 200 8.96 -10.46 2.27
C VAL A 200 8.03 -10.97 3.38
N PHE A 201 7.56 -12.20 3.25
CA PHE A 201 6.72 -12.82 4.28
C PHE A 201 7.52 -13.21 5.53
N GLY A 202 7.00 -12.86 6.70
CA GLY A 202 7.53 -13.31 8.00
C GLY A 202 6.95 -14.67 8.41
N ARG A 203 7.20 -15.73 7.65
CA ARG A 203 6.65 -17.07 7.90
C ARG A 203 7.69 -18.10 8.39
N GLY A 204 8.55 -17.68 9.32
CA GLY A 204 9.61 -18.48 9.92
C GLY A 204 10.99 -18.10 9.39
N THR A 205 11.97 -18.16 10.29
CA THR A 205 13.35 -17.71 10.04
C THR A 205 13.95 -18.29 8.76
N PRO A 206 13.83 -19.59 8.42
CA PRO A 206 14.45 -20.12 7.21
C PRO A 206 13.90 -19.48 5.93
N GLN A 207 12.57 -19.24 5.83
CA GLN A 207 11.98 -18.57 4.66
C GLN A 207 12.37 -17.08 4.59
N VAL A 208 12.47 -16.43 5.75
CA VAL A 208 12.89 -15.02 5.85
C VAL A 208 14.34 -14.88 5.42
N GLU A 209 15.24 -15.73 5.91
CA GLU A 209 16.67 -15.72 5.54
C GLU A 209 16.88 -16.00 4.05
N ASP A 210 16.18 -16.99 3.48
CA ASP A 210 16.19 -17.25 2.04
C ASP A 210 15.74 -16.01 1.24
N SER A 211 14.65 -15.38 1.67
CA SER A 211 14.12 -14.19 1.00
C SER A 211 15.05 -12.98 1.13
N PHE A 212 15.68 -12.79 2.29
CA PHE A 212 16.69 -11.75 2.50
C PHE A 212 17.91 -11.96 1.63
N GLU A 213 18.38 -13.21 1.52
CA GLU A 213 19.49 -13.54 0.64
C GLU A 213 19.15 -13.28 -0.83
N MET A 214 17.93 -13.60 -1.27
CA MET A 214 17.47 -13.26 -2.62
C MET A 214 17.48 -11.75 -2.86
N VAL A 215 16.99 -10.94 -1.92
CA VAL A 215 17.02 -9.47 -2.04
C VAL A 215 18.47 -8.97 -2.06
N ARG A 216 19.33 -9.49 -1.19
CA ARG A 216 20.74 -9.13 -1.11
C ARG A 216 21.47 -9.42 -2.42
N LEU A 217 21.30 -10.62 -2.96
CA LEU A 217 21.91 -11.06 -4.23
C LEU A 217 21.40 -10.21 -5.40
N ALA A 218 20.09 -10.01 -5.50
CA ALA A 218 19.46 -9.18 -6.54
C ALA A 218 19.97 -7.73 -6.55
N ARG A 219 20.43 -7.21 -5.40
CA ARG A 219 20.97 -5.86 -5.24
C ARG A 219 22.49 -5.80 -5.27
N GLY A 220 23.19 -6.94 -5.34
CA GLY A 220 24.65 -7.01 -5.31
C GLY A 220 25.28 -6.50 -4.01
N LEU A 221 24.58 -6.63 -2.87
CA LEU A 221 24.99 -6.10 -1.59
C LEU A 221 25.86 -7.10 -0.81
N SER A 222 26.79 -6.56 0.00
CA SER A 222 27.42 -7.32 1.06
C SER A 222 26.42 -7.60 2.20
N GLN A 223 26.75 -8.51 3.11
CA GLN A 223 25.92 -8.78 4.31
C GLN A 223 25.82 -7.53 5.22
N GLU A 224 26.88 -6.76 5.31
CA GLU A 224 26.93 -5.55 6.12
C GLU A 224 26.05 -4.44 5.54
N GLU A 225 26.15 -4.18 4.24
CA GLU A 225 25.31 -3.21 3.54
C GLU A 225 23.82 -3.58 3.68
N PHE A 226 23.47 -4.87 3.50
CA PHE A 226 22.10 -5.32 3.66
C PHE A 226 21.56 -5.07 5.08
N ARG A 227 22.37 -5.31 6.13
CA ARG A 227 21.98 -5.08 7.53
C ARG A 227 21.89 -3.61 7.93
N ASN A 228 22.55 -2.72 7.21
CA ASN A 228 22.62 -1.30 7.50
C ASN A 228 21.67 -0.44 6.64
N GLY A 229 20.92 -1.06 5.71
CA GLY A 229 19.90 -0.41 4.90
C GLY A 229 18.59 -1.17 4.91
N ALA A 230 17.48 -0.50 4.61
CA ALA A 230 16.18 -1.13 4.46
C ALA A 230 15.90 -1.42 2.99
N TYR A 231 15.89 -2.69 2.59
CA TYR A 231 15.75 -3.15 1.21
C TYR A 231 14.48 -3.96 0.96
N CYS A 232 13.77 -4.32 2.02
CA CYS A 232 12.47 -4.99 1.96
C CYS A 232 11.66 -4.70 3.23
N TYR A 233 10.40 -5.09 3.20
CA TYR A 233 9.50 -4.93 4.33
C TYR A 233 8.58 -6.13 4.51
N THR A 234 8.00 -6.22 5.71
CA THR A 234 6.91 -7.14 6.04
C THR A 234 5.78 -6.43 6.74
N VAL A 235 4.61 -7.07 6.78
CA VAL A 235 3.47 -6.67 7.61
C VAL A 235 3.27 -7.72 8.68
N ILE A 236 3.24 -7.28 9.92
CA ILE A 236 3.02 -8.11 11.11
C ILE A 236 1.62 -7.81 11.63
N ASN A 237 0.72 -8.77 11.56
CA ASN A 237 -0.60 -8.68 12.17
C ASN A 237 -0.57 -9.37 13.54
N THR A 238 -1.03 -8.68 14.58
CA THR A 238 -1.30 -9.33 15.85
C THR A 238 -2.60 -10.12 15.78
N ASN A 239 -2.78 -11.10 16.68
CA ASN A 239 -4.01 -11.88 16.78
C ASN A 239 -4.91 -11.24 17.84
N SER A 240 -5.67 -10.22 17.45
CA SER A 240 -6.56 -9.53 18.39
C SER A 240 -7.67 -10.48 18.92
N PRO A 241 -7.99 -10.43 20.21
CA PRO A 241 -7.48 -9.52 21.21
C PRO A 241 -6.22 -10.01 21.96
N ARG A 242 -5.24 -9.16 22.06
CA ARG A 242 -4.05 -9.29 22.94
C ARG A 242 -3.27 -10.60 22.77
N GLN A 243 -2.99 -11.00 21.53
CA GLN A 243 -2.14 -12.17 21.25
C GLN A 243 -1.15 -11.86 20.13
N LEU A 244 0.05 -12.43 20.25
CA LEU A 244 1.09 -12.43 19.24
C LEU A 244 1.52 -13.89 19.02
N ASP A 245 1.22 -14.43 17.83
CA ASP A 245 1.54 -15.81 17.50
C ASP A 245 3.01 -16.04 17.17
N ILE A 246 3.38 -17.30 16.95
CA ILE A 246 4.75 -17.71 16.70
C ILE A 246 5.30 -17.07 15.42
N PRO A 247 4.65 -17.17 14.23
CA PRO A 247 5.24 -16.64 13.00
C PRO A 247 5.36 -15.11 13.02
N MET A 248 4.40 -14.40 13.61
CA MET A 248 4.45 -12.93 13.65
C MET A 248 5.50 -12.42 14.63
N ALA A 249 5.62 -13.06 15.82
CA ALA A 249 6.69 -12.75 16.78
C ALA A 249 8.08 -13.03 16.19
N GLN A 250 8.24 -14.17 15.50
CA GLN A 250 9.49 -14.53 14.83
C GLN A 250 9.82 -13.52 13.71
N GLY A 251 8.82 -13.12 12.92
CA GLY A 251 9.00 -12.12 11.88
C GLY A 251 9.49 -10.77 12.43
N ILE A 252 8.95 -10.29 13.56
CA ILE A 252 9.44 -9.08 14.23
C ILE A 252 10.93 -9.23 14.60
N ILE A 253 11.32 -10.36 15.19
CA ILE A 253 12.69 -10.63 15.61
C ILE A 253 13.65 -10.67 14.41
N ASP A 254 13.29 -11.41 13.37
CA ASP A 254 14.12 -11.59 12.18
C ASP A 254 14.34 -10.25 11.43
N PHE A 255 13.27 -9.51 11.19
CA PHE A 255 13.38 -8.23 10.50
C PHE A 255 14.16 -7.20 11.32
N ALA A 256 13.96 -7.15 12.63
CA ALA A 256 14.73 -6.26 13.50
C ALA A 256 16.22 -6.61 13.48
N ARG A 257 16.61 -7.89 13.58
CA ARG A 257 18.00 -8.36 13.52
C ARG A 257 18.71 -7.97 12.25
N PHE A 258 18.00 -8.03 11.12
CA PHE A 258 18.56 -7.71 9.80
C PHE A 258 18.36 -6.25 9.38
N GLY A 259 17.72 -5.40 10.20
CA GLY A 259 17.51 -3.99 9.90
C GLY A 259 16.50 -3.74 8.77
N GLN A 260 15.61 -4.69 8.51
CA GLN A 260 14.56 -4.56 7.50
C GLN A 260 13.26 -4.02 8.12
N VAL A 261 12.37 -3.46 7.29
CA VAL A 261 11.20 -2.72 7.79
C VAL A 261 10.10 -3.67 8.27
N SER A 262 9.66 -3.51 9.51
CA SER A 262 8.44 -4.14 10.03
C SER A 262 7.30 -3.13 10.13
N ILE A 263 6.18 -3.40 9.46
CA ILE A 263 4.93 -2.66 9.62
C ILE A 263 4.07 -3.43 10.61
N ILE A 264 4.01 -2.99 11.85
CA ILE A 264 3.29 -3.69 12.92
C ILE A 264 1.86 -3.21 12.95
N THR A 265 0.96 -4.05 12.46
CA THR A 265 -0.42 -3.68 12.14
C THR A 265 -1.41 -4.65 12.80
N PRO A 266 -1.96 -4.32 13.96
CA PRO A 266 -3.12 -5.03 14.47
C PRO A 266 -4.33 -4.89 13.54
N PHE A 267 -5.05 -5.99 13.35
CA PHE A 267 -6.32 -6.02 12.64
C PHE A 267 -7.45 -6.14 13.64
N CYS A 268 -7.94 -5.00 14.15
CA CYS A 268 -8.97 -4.95 15.17
C CYS A 268 -10.33 -4.61 14.58
N LEU A 269 -11.25 -5.57 14.62
CA LEU A 269 -12.62 -5.38 14.19
C LEU A 269 -13.52 -5.07 15.40
N ALA A 270 -13.99 -3.83 15.48
CA ALA A 270 -14.92 -3.40 16.53
C ALA A 270 -16.20 -4.24 16.50
N GLY A 271 -16.57 -4.77 17.64
CA GLY A 271 -17.73 -5.63 17.81
C GLY A 271 -17.42 -7.15 17.74
N ALA A 272 -16.24 -7.56 17.25
CA ALA A 272 -15.83 -8.97 17.21
C ALA A 272 -14.48 -9.19 17.90
N MET A 273 -13.44 -8.51 17.45
CA MET A 273 -12.06 -8.69 17.92
C MET A 273 -11.61 -7.59 18.88
N ALA A 274 -12.43 -6.57 19.05
CA ALA A 274 -12.18 -5.41 19.90
C ALA A 274 -13.48 -4.88 20.48
N PRO A 275 -13.44 -3.99 21.51
CA PRO A 275 -14.62 -3.30 21.98
C PRO A 275 -15.39 -2.63 20.84
N ILE A 276 -16.71 -2.59 20.93
CA ILE A 276 -17.60 -2.14 19.83
C ILE A 276 -17.46 -0.64 19.51
N THR A 277 -16.86 0.15 20.39
CA THR A 277 -16.64 1.58 20.16
C THR A 277 -15.33 1.85 19.42
N VAL A 278 -15.30 2.88 18.58
CA VAL A 278 -14.08 3.28 17.84
C VAL A 278 -12.92 3.54 18.81
N ALA A 279 -13.15 4.28 19.89
CA ALA A 279 -12.11 4.56 20.88
C ALA A 279 -11.58 3.28 21.56
N GLY A 280 -12.48 2.35 21.95
CA GLY A 280 -12.10 1.08 22.56
C GLY A 280 -11.31 0.16 21.59
N ALA A 281 -11.74 0.09 20.34
CA ALA A 281 -11.02 -0.66 19.31
C ALA A 281 -9.62 -0.07 19.05
N LEU A 282 -9.51 1.26 19.00
CA LEU A 282 -8.22 1.94 18.85
C LEU A 282 -7.31 1.78 20.07
N THR A 283 -7.88 1.76 21.30
CA THR A 283 -7.10 1.51 22.51
C THR A 283 -6.44 0.13 22.47
N LEU A 284 -7.20 -0.91 22.10
CA LEU A 284 -6.67 -2.27 21.97
C LEU A 284 -5.64 -2.36 20.85
N GLN A 285 -5.97 -1.84 19.67
CA GLN A 285 -5.08 -1.80 18.51
C GLN A 285 -3.76 -1.09 18.86
N HIS A 286 -3.83 0.03 19.58
CA HIS A 286 -2.66 0.79 19.99
C HIS A 286 -1.78 -0.01 20.97
N ALA A 287 -2.36 -0.67 21.96
CA ALA A 287 -1.63 -1.53 22.88
C ALA A 287 -0.89 -2.65 22.15
N GLU A 288 -1.56 -3.35 21.24
CA GLU A 288 -0.95 -4.44 20.46
C GLU A 288 0.16 -3.93 19.52
N ALA A 289 -0.03 -2.79 18.86
CA ALA A 289 1.01 -2.19 18.03
C ALA A 289 2.24 -1.80 18.86
N LEU A 290 2.02 -1.18 20.03
CA LEU A 290 3.11 -0.83 20.96
C LEU A 290 3.86 -2.04 21.47
N ALA A 291 3.17 -3.15 21.77
CA ALA A 291 3.82 -4.40 22.22
C ALA A 291 4.78 -4.96 21.16
N GLY A 292 4.32 -5.08 19.90
CA GLY A 292 5.17 -5.57 18.80
C GLY A 292 6.33 -4.61 18.48
N LEU A 293 6.09 -3.31 18.55
CA LEU A 293 7.10 -2.28 18.35
C LEU A 293 8.16 -2.34 19.46
N THR A 294 7.74 -2.54 20.72
CA THR A 294 8.64 -2.69 21.86
C THR A 294 9.53 -3.92 21.69
N LEU A 295 8.98 -5.06 21.27
CA LEU A 295 9.78 -6.25 20.95
C LEU A 295 10.84 -5.95 19.88
N ALA A 296 10.47 -5.28 18.78
CA ALA A 296 11.42 -4.94 17.72
C ALA A 296 12.58 -4.07 18.22
N GLN A 297 12.28 -3.05 19.03
CA GLN A 297 13.29 -2.13 19.56
C GLN A 297 14.17 -2.76 20.65
N ILE A 298 13.65 -3.73 21.42
CA ILE A 298 14.47 -4.51 22.37
C ILE A 298 15.43 -5.43 21.61
N VAL A 299 14.99 -6.07 20.52
CA VAL A 299 15.86 -6.91 19.68
C VAL A 299 16.98 -6.09 19.05
N ARG A 300 16.66 -4.93 18.53
CA ARG A 300 17.63 -3.99 17.93
C ARG A 300 17.15 -2.56 18.11
N PRO A 301 17.74 -1.76 19.00
CA PRO A 301 17.45 -0.33 19.08
C PRO A 301 17.68 0.37 17.73
N GLY A 302 16.72 1.17 17.29
CA GLY A 302 16.75 1.81 15.99
C GLY A 302 16.29 0.92 14.81
N ALA A 303 15.78 -0.30 15.06
CA ALA A 303 15.19 -1.13 14.02
C ALA A 303 14.08 -0.37 13.27
N PRO A 304 14.03 -0.44 11.92
CA PRO A 304 13.02 0.26 11.14
C PRO A 304 11.62 -0.30 11.40
N VAL A 305 10.77 0.49 12.06
CA VAL A 305 9.38 0.11 12.37
C VAL A 305 8.40 1.18 11.88
N VAL A 306 7.29 0.74 11.34
CA VAL A 306 6.15 1.58 10.96
C VAL A 306 4.98 1.21 11.87
N TYR A 307 4.41 2.19 12.54
CA TYR A 307 3.20 2.02 13.32
C TYR A 307 2.03 1.70 12.39
N GLY A 308 1.37 0.58 12.59
CA GLY A 308 0.29 0.14 11.71
C GLY A 308 -1.07 0.15 12.38
N SER A 309 -2.09 0.49 11.62
CA SER A 309 -3.49 0.34 12.00
C SER A 309 -4.31 -0.13 10.80
N PHE A 310 -5.13 -1.14 11.02
CA PHE A 310 -6.15 -1.57 10.06
C PHE A 310 -7.41 -1.96 10.82
N SER A 311 -7.98 -0.99 11.55
CA SER A 311 -9.17 -1.18 12.37
C SER A 311 -10.41 -0.73 11.62
N SER A 312 -11.45 -1.53 11.70
CA SER A 312 -12.78 -1.25 11.18
C SER A 312 -13.83 -1.84 12.12
N ASN A 313 -15.07 -1.96 11.68
CA ASN A 313 -16.13 -2.66 12.38
C ASN A 313 -16.55 -3.93 11.63
N VAL A 314 -17.26 -4.81 12.28
CA VAL A 314 -17.98 -5.88 11.62
C VAL A 314 -19.40 -5.45 11.26
N ASP A 315 -19.97 -6.03 10.23
CA ASP A 315 -21.41 -6.08 10.06
C ASP A 315 -21.99 -7.04 11.12
N MET A 316 -22.77 -6.51 12.04
CA MET A 316 -23.30 -7.28 13.17
C MET A 316 -24.30 -8.38 12.76
N LYS A 317 -24.73 -8.42 11.51
CA LYS A 317 -25.63 -9.46 10.99
C LYS A 317 -24.87 -10.64 10.40
N SER A 318 -23.83 -10.38 9.62
CA SER A 318 -23.05 -11.41 8.93
C SER A 318 -21.75 -11.76 9.64
N GLY A 319 -21.23 -10.88 10.53
CA GLY A 319 -19.91 -10.99 11.13
C GLY A 319 -18.76 -10.62 10.18
N ALA A 320 -19.06 -10.24 8.94
CA ALA A 320 -18.05 -9.88 7.95
C ALA A 320 -17.41 -8.54 8.25
N PRO A 321 -16.11 -8.34 7.92
CA PRO A 321 -15.47 -7.04 8.00
C PRO A 321 -16.17 -6.02 7.08
N ALA A 322 -16.41 -4.81 7.59
CA ALA A 322 -16.99 -3.72 6.84
C ALA A 322 -15.93 -2.64 6.58
N PHE A 323 -15.80 -2.22 5.31
CA PHE A 323 -14.86 -1.18 4.89
C PHE A 323 -15.59 -0.01 4.23
N GLY A 324 -14.95 1.17 4.20
CA GLY A 324 -15.58 2.38 3.67
C GLY A 324 -16.74 2.91 4.53
N THR A 325 -16.92 2.40 5.75
CA THR A 325 -17.93 2.86 6.70
C THR A 325 -17.47 4.10 7.47
N PRO A 326 -18.39 4.88 8.04
CA PRO A 326 -18.02 6.00 8.91
C PRO A 326 -17.10 5.58 10.07
N GLU A 327 -17.33 4.40 10.65
CA GLU A 327 -16.53 3.83 11.75
C GLU A 327 -15.11 3.51 11.30
N HIS A 328 -14.93 2.92 10.10
CA HIS A 328 -13.63 2.69 9.49
C HIS A 328 -12.86 4.00 9.31
N ILE A 329 -13.52 5.05 8.81
CA ILE A 329 -12.87 6.34 8.59
C ILE A 329 -12.52 7.02 9.92
N LYS A 330 -13.43 7.01 10.92
CA LYS A 330 -13.12 7.53 12.26
C LYS A 330 -11.95 6.79 12.92
N ALA A 331 -11.91 5.45 12.78
CA ALA A 331 -10.79 4.65 13.27
C ALA A 331 -9.46 5.03 12.56
N THR A 332 -9.50 5.24 11.25
CA THR A 332 -8.36 5.69 10.46
C THR A 332 -7.86 7.07 10.92
N LEU A 333 -8.76 8.05 11.10
CA LEU A 333 -8.41 9.39 11.59
C LEU A 333 -7.79 9.33 12.99
N GLY A 334 -8.40 8.59 13.91
CA GLY A 334 -7.90 8.41 15.27
C GLY A 334 -6.55 7.68 15.33
N ALA A 335 -6.34 6.65 14.50
CA ALA A 335 -5.06 5.98 14.38
C ALA A 335 -3.96 6.94 13.88
N GLY A 336 -4.29 7.82 12.94
CA GLY A 336 -3.39 8.88 12.48
C GLY A 336 -3.03 9.87 13.60
N GLN A 337 -3.97 10.19 14.50
CA GLN A 337 -3.69 11.01 15.69
C GLN A 337 -2.72 10.29 16.66
N LEU A 338 -2.94 8.99 16.93
CA LEU A 338 -2.05 8.18 17.77
C LEU A 338 -0.65 8.04 17.16
N ALA A 339 -0.55 7.87 15.85
CA ALA A 339 0.73 7.82 15.14
C ALA A 339 1.52 9.13 15.26
N ARG A 340 0.85 10.28 15.11
CA ARG A 340 1.47 11.59 15.30
C ARG A 340 1.84 11.84 16.77
N PHE A 341 1.00 11.38 17.71
CA PHE A 341 1.29 11.46 19.14
C PHE A 341 2.58 10.70 19.49
N THR A 342 2.80 9.51 18.90
CA THR A 342 4.05 8.75 19.06
C THR A 342 5.18 9.22 18.14
N GLY A 343 4.89 10.08 17.15
CA GLY A 343 5.86 10.64 16.21
C GLY A 343 6.38 9.66 15.16
N LEU A 344 5.70 8.53 14.92
CA LEU A 344 6.16 7.47 14.02
C LEU A 344 5.54 7.57 12.62
N PRO A 345 6.27 7.18 11.55
CA PRO A 345 5.63 6.88 10.27
C PRO A 345 4.58 5.79 10.48
N TRP A 346 3.46 5.89 9.75
CA TRP A 346 2.36 5.00 10.03
C TRP A 346 1.65 4.47 8.77
N ARG A 347 1.08 3.29 8.93
CA ARG A 347 0.34 2.57 7.90
C ARG A 347 -1.15 2.65 8.16
N SER A 348 -1.88 3.08 7.14
CA SER A 348 -3.31 2.97 6.99
C SER A 348 -3.69 1.94 5.92
N GLY A 349 -4.97 1.73 5.66
CA GLY A 349 -5.46 0.81 4.64
C GLY A 349 -6.63 1.38 3.85
N GLY A 350 -6.62 1.07 2.56
CA GLY A 350 -7.78 1.14 1.69
C GLY A 350 -8.63 -0.14 1.81
N GLY A 351 -9.24 -0.53 0.70
CA GLY A 351 -9.93 -1.80 0.59
C GLY A 351 -11.44 -1.67 0.46
N SER A 352 -12.06 -2.80 0.15
CA SER A 352 -13.50 -2.91 -0.06
C SER A 352 -14.03 -4.25 0.42
N ALA A 353 -15.22 -4.26 1.00
CA ALA A 353 -15.98 -5.46 1.35
C ALA A 353 -16.83 -5.97 0.17
N ALA A 354 -16.97 -5.20 -0.90
CA ALA A 354 -17.75 -5.58 -2.07
C ALA A 354 -17.22 -6.86 -2.74
N ASN A 355 -18.14 -7.68 -3.24
CA ASN A 355 -17.80 -8.96 -3.88
C ASN A 355 -17.40 -8.81 -5.35
N VAL A 356 -17.71 -7.67 -5.97
CA VAL A 356 -17.44 -7.38 -7.39
C VAL A 356 -16.99 -5.94 -7.57
N SER A 357 -16.34 -5.65 -8.71
CA SER A 357 -15.90 -4.30 -9.07
C SER A 357 -17.07 -3.47 -9.61
N ASP A 358 -17.85 -2.87 -8.71
CA ASP A 358 -19.03 -2.06 -9.01
C ASP A 358 -19.03 -0.72 -8.25
N ALA A 359 -20.16 -0.05 -8.18
CA ALA A 359 -20.33 1.23 -7.50
C ALA A 359 -20.04 1.14 -5.98
N GLN A 360 -20.40 0.01 -5.32
CA GLN A 360 -20.09 -0.21 -3.92
C GLN A 360 -18.57 -0.28 -3.73
N ALA A 361 -17.89 -1.09 -4.53
CA ALA A 361 -16.44 -1.25 -4.45
C ALA A 361 -15.69 0.08 -4.68
N ALA A 362 -16.14 0.88 -5.65
CA ALA A 362 -15.57 2.19 -5.92
C ALA A 362 -15.79 3.16 -4.76
N HIS A 363 -17.01 3.22 -4.21
CA HIS A 363 -17.35 4.08 -3.08
C HIS A 363 -16.51 3.74 -1.83
N GLU A 364 -16.48 2.46 -1.44
CA GLU A 364 -15.77 1.99 -0.25
C GLU A 364 -14.26 2.30 -0.34
N THR A 365 -13.63 2.01 -1.49
CA THR A 365 -12.21 2.29 -1.68
C THR A 365 -11.91 3.78 -1.70
N GLN A 366 -12.69 4.59 -2.43
CA GLN A 366 -12.53 6.04 -2.49
C GLN A 366 -12.63 6.67 -1.10
N PHE A 367 -13.63 6.25 -0.31
CA PHE A 367 -13.84 6.79 1.02
C PHE A 367 -12.71 6.40 1.97
N ALA A 368 -12.21 5.15 1.91
CA ALA A 368 -11.06 4.70 2.68
C ALA A 368 -9.75 5.42 2.29
N LEU A 369 -9.53 5.66 0.99
CA LEU A 369 -8.37 6.43 0.50
C LEU A 369 -8.41 7.87 1.03
N TRP A 370 -9.55 8.56 0.95
CA TRP A 370 -9.70 9.90 1.52
C TRP A 370 -9.51 9.91 3.02
N GLY A 371 -10.05 8.92 3.74
CA GLY A 371 -9.79 8.73 5.15
C GLY A 371 -8.28 8.64 5.45
N SER A 372 -7.54 7.86 4.68
CA SER A 372 -6.08 7.71 4.82
C SER A 372 -5.32 9.01 4.53
N VAL A 373 -5.69 9.74 3.49
CA VAL A 373 -5.09 11.04 3.12
C VAL A 373 -5.34 12.08 4.22
N LEU A 374 -6.60 12.22 4.66
CA LEU A 374 -6.98 13.17 5.70
C LEU A 374 -6.44 12.78 7.09
N ALA A 375 -6.15 11.52 7.33
CA ALA A 375 -5.46 11.06 8.52
C ALA A 375 -3.93 11.26 8.49
N GLY A 376 -3.36 11.65 7.35
CA GLY A 376 -1.92 11.86 7.18
C GLY A 376 -1.12 10.55 7.13
N ALA A 377 -1.65 9.51 6.47
CA ALA A 377 -0.98 8.22 6.36
C ALA A 377 0.33 8.30 5.57
N THR A 378 1.38 7.64 6.06
CA THR A 378 2.65 7.48 5.36
C THR A 378 2.57 6.38 4.32
N VAL A 379 1.97 5.23 4.69
CA VAL A 379 1.79 4.07 3.82
C VAL A 379 0.31 3.70 3.80
N CYS A 380 -0.31 3.64 2.63
CA CYS A 380 -1.66 3.14 2.45
C CYS A 380 -1.61 1.79 1.73
N ILE A 381 -1.87 0.71 2.47
CA ILE A 381 -1.95 -0.66 1.94
C ILE A 381 -3.38 -0.95 1.47
N HIS A 382 -3.56 -1.90 0.58
CA HIS A 382 -4.85 -2.26 -0.03
C HIS A 382 -5.49 -1.10 -0.81
N ALA A 383 -4.66 -0.19 -1.32
CA ALA A 383 -5.12 1.03 -1.98
C ALA A 383 -5.69 0.76 -3.39
N ALA A 384 -5.47 -0.41 -3.98
CA ALA A 384 -6.00 -0.77 -5.30
C ALA A 384 -6.23 -2.28 -5.45
N GLY A 385 -7.30 -2.65 -6.13
CA GLY A 385 -7.60 -4.02 -6.57
C GLY A 385 -8.22 -4.95 -5.54
N TRP A 386 -8.42 -4.53 -4.29
CA TRP A 386 -8.82 -5.38 -3.17
C TRP A 386 -10.36 -5.50 -3.05
N LEU A 387 -10.86 -6.73 -2.95
CA LEU A 387 -12.28 -7.09 -2.86
C LEU A 387 -12.54 -8.13 -1.76
N GLU A 388 -13.81 -8.36 -1.45
CA GLU A 388 -14.29 -9.40 -0.52
C GLU A 388 -13.65 -9.31 0.87
N GLY A 389 -13.34 -8.10 1.36
CA GLY A 389 -12.67 -7.94 2.65
C GLY A 389 -11.27 -8.58 2.69
N GLY A 390 -10.61 -8.77 1.54
CA GLY A 390 -9.27 -9.34 1.41
C GLY A 390 -9.21 -10.75 0.86
N LEU A 391 -10.34 -11.35 0.55
CA LEU A 391 -10.37 -12.71 0.01
C LEU A 391 -10.12 -12.75 -1.50
N SER A 392 -10.22 -11.62 -2.19
CA SER A 392 -10.00 -11.55 -3.64
C SER A 392 -9.34 -10.25 -4.06
N VAL A 393 -8.61 -10.29 -5.18
CA VAL A 393 -8.18 -9.10 -5.93
C VAL A 393 -8.70 -9.17 -7.36
N SER A 394 -9.00 -8.00 -7.96
CA SER A 394 -9.52 -7.90 -9.32
C SER A 394 -8.59 -7.09 -10.21
N PHE A 395 -8.40 -7.58 -11.44
CA PHE A 395 -7.63 -6.89 -12.47
C PHE A 395 -8.29 -5.55 -12.87
N GLU A 396 -9.61 -5.56 -13.09
CA GLU A 396 -10.34 -4.35 -13.45
C GLU A 396 -10.38 -3.34 -12.31
N LYS A 397 -10.62 -3.84 -11.08
CA LYS A 397 -10.61 -2.97 -9.90
C LYS A 397 -9.23 -2.37 -9.66
N LEU A 398 -8.15 -3.10 -9.91
CA LEU A 398 -6.79 -2.55 -9.85
C LEU A 398 -6.67 -1.29 -10.71
N ILE A 399 -7.13 -1.37 -11.96
CA ILE A 399 -7.03 -0.26 -12.92
C ILE A 399 -7.94 0.93 -12.52
N THR A 400 -9.17 0.66 -12.09
CA THR A 400 -10.09 1.73 -11.67
C THR A 400 -9.63 2.42 -10.38
N ASP A 401 -9.06 1.66 -9.43
CA ASP A 401 -8.52 2.24 -8.21
C ASP A 401 -7.22 3.02 -8.47
N ILE A 402 -6.41 2.61 -9.45
CA ILE A 402 -5.22 3.38 -9.88
C ILE A 402 -5.63 4.76 -10.40
N GLU A 403 -6.73 4.89 -11.14
CA GLU A 403 -7.24 6.21 -11.52
C GLU A 403 -7.59 7.06 -10.29
N ALA A 404 -8.21 6.45 -9.27
CA ALA A 404 -8.49 7.14 -8.01
C ALA A 404 -7.20 7.61 -7.31
N LEU A 405 -6.16 6.77 -7.29
CA LEU A 405 -4.85 7.13 -6.72
C LEU A 405 -4.16 8.25 -7.51
N GLN A 406 -4.23 8.23 -8.84
CA GLN A 406 -3.69 9.30 -9.68
C GLN A 406 -4.44 10.61 -9.44
N THR A 407 -5.76 10.56 -9.30
CA THR A 407 -6.57 11.75 -8.95
C THR A 407 -6.16 12.32 -7.57
N VAL A 408 -5.93 11.47 -6.58
CA VAL A 408 -5.41 11.91 -5.27
C VAL A 408 -4.01 12.52 -5.42
N ALA A 409 -3.14 11.91 -6.20
CA ALA A 409 -1.79 12.43 -6.44
C ALA A 409 -1.80 13.80 -7.14
N GLU A 410 -2.69 14.00 -8.11
CA GLU A 410 -2.90 15.29 -8.77
C GLU A 410 -3.40 16.38 -7.80
N LEU A 411 -4.32 16.02 -6.89
CA LEU A 411 -4.78 16.93 -5.83
C LEU A 411 -3.68 17.30 -4.83
N CYS A 412 -2.68 16.45 -4.65
CA CYS A 412 -1.53 16.73 -3.81
C CYS A 412 -0.47 17.61 -4.50
N ALA A 413 -0.59 17.82 -5.81
CA ALA A 413 0.31 18.71 -6.55
C ALA A 413 0.02 20.18 -6.25
N THR A 414 1.07 21.01 -6.30
CA THR A 414 0.92 22.46 -6.10
C THR A 414 0.09 23.08 -7.23
N THR A 415 -0.94 23.83 -6.87
CA THR A 415 -1.72 24.63 -7.82
C THR A 415 -1.02 25.98 -8.05
N PRO A 416 -0.66 26.36 -9.31
CA PRO A 416 -0.10 27.67 -9.59
C PRO A 416 -1.06 28.80 -9.22
N GLY A 417 -0.55 29.88 -8.64
CA GLY A 417 -1.33 31.04 -8.22
C GLY A 417 -0.61 32.37 -8.49
N ASP A 418 0.35 32.37 -9.42
CA ASP A 418 1.02 33.59 -9.89
C ASP A 418 0.12 34.42 -10.83
N ALA A 419 0.58 35.60 -11.19
CA ALA A 419 -0.20 36.54 -12.00
C ALA A 419 -0.63 35.96 -13.37
N ASP A 420 0.22 35.13 -13.98
CA ASP A 420 -0.07 34.47 -15.25
C ASP A 420 -1.14 33.36 -15.08
N ALA A 421 -1.07 32.59 -14.02
CA ALA A 421 -2.09 31.58 -13.69
C ALA A 421 -3.44 32.21 -13.27
N ILE A 422 -3.43 33.38 -12.60
CA ILE A 422 -4.63 34.16 -12.25
C ILE A 422 -5.31 34.69 -13.52
N GLY A 423 -4.53 35.06 -14.54
CA GLY A 423 -4.99 35.26 -15.90
C GLY A 423 -5.84 36.50 -16.12
N PHE A 424 -5.56 37.65 -15.48
CA PHE A 424 -6.30 38.89 -15.70
C PHE A 424 -6.39 39.29 -17.17
N ASP A 425 -5.26 39.23 -17.90
CA ASP A 425 -5.19 39.59 -19.31
C ASP A 425 -6.05 38.67 -20.19
N ALA A 426 -6.08 37.36 -19.86
CA ALA A 426 -6.94 36.38 -20.51
C ALA A 426 -8.44 36.69 -20.29
N ILE A 427 -8.80 37.16 -19.10
CA ILE A 427 -10.17 37.57 -18.78
C ILE A 427 -10.54 38.84 -19.57
N ALA A 428 -9.60 39.79 -19.66
CA ALA A 428 -9.80 41.05 -20.41
C ALA A 428 -9.92 40.82 -21.94
N GLU A 429 -9.28 39.77 -22.49
CA GLU A 429 -9.33 39.41 -23.90
C GLU A 429 -10.74 38.95 -24.35
N VAL A 430 -11.52 38.34 -23.42
CA VAL A 430 -12.80 37.72 -23.77
C VAL A 430 -13.97 38.63 -23.41
N GLN A 431 -14.84 38.91 -24.40
CA GLN A 431 -16.03 39.72 -24.18
C GLN A 431 -17.03 39.01 -23.26
N PRO A 432 -17.84 39.77 -22.49
CA PRO A 432 -18.91 39.20 -21.67
C PRO A 432 -19.85 38.30 -22.49
N GLY A 433 -20.10 37.07 -22.01
CA GLY A 433 -20.88 36.06 -22.70
C GLY A 433 -20.11 35.29 -23.79
N GLY A 434 -18.83 35.59 -24.00
CA GLY A 434 -17.96 34.86 -24.92
C GLY A 434 -17.42 33.55 -24.33
N HIS A 435 -16.37 32.98 -24.94
CA HIS A 435 -15.72 31.76 -24.51
C HIS A 435 -14.19 31.83 -24.65
N PHE A 436 -13.47 31.09 -23.82
CA PHE A 436 -12.01 31.11 -23.76
C PHE A 436 -11.30 30.12 -24.71
N PHE A 437 -12.02 29.36 -25.54
CA PHE A 437 -11.42 28.33 -26.40
C PHE A 437 -10.33 28.83 -27.34
N SER A 438 -10.39 30.09 -27.78
CA SER A 438 -9.41 30.71 -28.66
C SER A 438 -8.48 31.70 -27.96
N ALA A 439 -8.68 31.97 -26.67
CA ALA A 439 -7.83 32.89 -25.92
C ALA A 439 -6.38 32.37 -25.87
N ALA A 440 -5.42 33.28 -25.97
CA ALA A 440 -3.99 32.94 -25.97
C ALA A 440 -3.60 32.11 -24.75
N HIS A 441 -4.10 32.45 -23.56
CA HIS A 441 -3.89 31.73 -22.32
C HIS A 441 -4.34 30.25 -22.42
N THR A 442 -5.52 29.98 -23.03
CA THR A 442 -6.03 28.62 -23.25
C THR A 442 -5.19 27.87 -24.27
N MET A 443 -4.85 28.53 -25.39
CA MET A 443 -4.12 27.88 -26.49
C MET A 443 -2.74 27.39 -26.11
N VAL A 444 -2.08 28.04 -25.16
CA VAL A 444 -0.77 27.61 -24.63
C VAL A 444 -0.90 26.41 -23.66
N ARG A 445 -2.04 26.27 -22.97
CA ARG A 445 -2.22 25.36 -21.85
C ARG A 445 -3.18 24.19 -22.10
N TYR A 446 -4.03 24.23 -23.14
CA TYR A 446 -5.13 23.26 -23.28
C TYR A 446 -4.73 21.79 -23.31
N ARG A 447 -3.47 21.47 -23.64
CA ARG A 447 -2.95 20.09 -23.65
C ARG A 447 -2.44 19.62 -22.29
N THR A 448 -2.15 20.55 -21.38
CA THR A 448 -1.50 20.26 -20.11
C THR A 448 -2.24 20.82 -18.89
N ALA A 449 -3.33 21.60 -19.12
CA ALA A 449 -4.03 22.27 -18.03
C ALA A 449 -4.87 21.33 -17.15
N PHE A 450 -5.35 20.21 -17.70
CA PHE A 450 -6.25 19.32 -16.99
C PHE A 450 -5.71 17.90 -16.90
N TYR A 451 -6.15 17.18 -15.87
CA TYR A 451 -5.89 15.75 -15.71
C TYR A 451 -6.45 14.97 -16.91
N GLU A 452 -5.67 14.03 -17.41
CA GLU A 452 -6.09 13.09 -18.45
C GLU A 452 -6.41 11.75 -17.77
N PRO A 453 -7.68 11.28 -17.79
CA PRO A 453 -8.09 10.09 -17.08
C PRO A 453 -7.50 8.83 -17.70
N LEU A 454 -7.29 7.83 -16.85
CA LEU A 454 -6.88 6.49 -17.27
C LEU A 454 -8.07 5.67 -17.79
N VAL A 455 -9.21 5.73 -17.08
CA VAL A 455 -10.41 4.91 -17.31
C VAL A 455 -11.63 5.76 -17.62
N ALA A 456 -11.80 6.93 -16.98
CA ALA A 456 -13.00 7.74 -17.15
C ALA A 456 -13.18 8.22 -18.60
N ASP A 457 -14.43 8.27 -19.04
CA ASP A 457 -14.83 8.77 -20.37
C ASP A 457 -15.79 9.96 -20.17
N TRP A 458 -15.35 11.14 -20.57
CA TRP A 458 -16.11 12.39 -20.46
C TRP A 458 -16.79 12.79 -21.77
N SER A 459 -16.84 11.88 -22.75
CA SER A 459 -17.57 12.12 -23.98
C SER A 459 -19.08 12.23 -23.72
N ASN A 460 -19.80 12.94 -24.58
CA ASN A 460 -21.25 12.95 -24.51
C ASN A 460 -21.84 11.58 -24.88
N PHE A 461 -23.09 11.32 -24.50
CA PHE A 461 -23.75 10.05 -24.68
C PHE A 461 -23.69 9.51 -26.13
N GLY A 462 -23.87 10.39 -27.13
CA GLY A 462 -23.80 10.00 -28.53
C GLY A 462 -22.43 9.51 -28.97
N ASN A 463 -21.36 10.21 -28.57
CA ASN A 463 -19.99 9.81 -28.86
C ASN A 463 -19.61 8.53 -28.09
N TRP A 464 -20.01 8.43 -26.83
CA TRP A 464 -19.81 7.22 -26.00
C TRP A 464 -20.46 5.99 -26.65
N THR A 465 -21.73 6.10 -27.10
CA THR A 465 -22.44 5.03 -27.79
C THR A 465 -21.74 4.63 -29.10
N GLN A 466 -21.30 5.63 -29.90
CA GLN A 466 -20.59 5.37 -31.16
C GLN A 466 -19.22 4.69 -30.95
N SER A 467 -18.57 4.93 -29.82
CA SER A 467 -17.30 4.27 -29.45
C SER A 467 -17.49 2.89 -28.80
N GLY A 468 -18.72 2.37 -28.78
CA GLY A 468 -19.03 1.03 -28.31
C GLY A 468 -19.73 0.93 -26.96
N GLY A 469 -20.08 2.08 -26.33
CA GLY A 469 -20.91 2.13 -25.12
C GLY A 469 -20.33 1.38 -23.90
N LYS A 470 -18.99 1.31 -23.78
CA LYS A 470 -18.31 0.50 -22.76
C LYS A 470 -18.41 1.11 -21.36
N THR A 471 -18.68 0.26 -20.38
CA THR A 471 -18.58 0.59 -18.95
C THR A 471 -17.12 0.85 -18.55
N ALA A 472 -16.90 1.46 -17.38
CA ALA A 472 -15.55 1.67 -16.84
C ALA A 472 -14.81 0.35 -16.64
N THR A 473 -15.50 -0.70 -16.15
CA THR A 473 -14.91 -2.03 -15.94
C THR A 473 -14.46 -2.67 -17.26
N GLU A 474 -15.27 -2.58 -18.33
CA GLU A 474 -14.88 -3.10 -19.66
C GLU A 474 -13.71 -2.31 -20.27
N ARG A 475 -13.62 -0.98 -20.04
CA ARG A 475 -12.45 -0.20 -20.45
C ARG A 475 -11.20 -0.64 -19.68
N ALA A 476 -11.33 -0.87 -18.36
CA ALA A 476 -10.25 -1.35 -17.52
C ALA A 476 -9.70 -2.70 -18.01
N THR A 477 -10.58 -3.62 -18.47
CA THR A 477 -10.16 -4.90 -19.10
C THR A 477 -9.24 -4.65 -20.30
N GLY A 478 -9.61 -3.74 -21.19
CA GLY A 478 -8.75 -3.39 -22.34
C GLY A 478 -7.41 -2.79 -21.93
N ILE A 479 -7.38 -2.03 -20.84
CA ILE A 479 -6.17 -1.37 -20.34
C ILE A 479 -5.19 -2.40 -19.76
N TRP A 480 -5.62 -3.23 -18.80
CA TRP A 480 -4.69 -4.18 -18.18
C TRP A 480 -4.16 -5.21 -19.17
N LYS A 481 -4.99 -5.67 -20.13
CA LYS A 481 -4.55 -6.59 -21.20
C LYS A 481 -3.46 -5.96 -22.08
N ARG A 482 -3.63 -4.71 -22.48
CA ARG A 482 -2.62 -3.99 -23.26
C ARG A 482 -1.31 -3.82 -22.48
N ILE A 483 -1.39 -3.43 -21.20
CA ILE A 483 -0.19 -3.29 -20.36
C ILE A 483 0.56 -4.62 -20.24
N LEU A 484 -0.14 -5.73 -20.06
CA LEU A 484 0.50 -7.05 -20.01
C LEU A 484 1.14 -7.45 -21.34
N SER A 485 0.49 -7.15 -22.47
CA SER A 485 1.04 -7.38 -23.82
C SER A 485 2.29 -6.57 -24.09
N ASP A 486 2.32 -5.33 -23.66
CA ASP A 486 3.40 -4.37 -23.95
C ASP A 486 4.47 -4.33 -22.86
N PHE A 487 4.36 -5.19 -21.83
CA PHE A 487 5.24 -5.19 -20.68
C PHE A 487 6.71 -5.40 -21.05
N GLN A 488 7.56 -4.52 -20.50
CA GLN A 488 9.01 -4.65 -20.55
C GLN A 488 9.55 -4.74 -19.11
N PRO A 489 10.35 -5.76 -18.80
CA PRO A 489 10.94 -5.88 -17.48
C PRO A 489 11.98 -4.78 -17.23
N PRO A 490 12.31 -4.49 -15.96
CA PRO A 490 13.42 -3.59 -15.62
C PRO A 490 14.72 -4.02 -16.29
N ALA A 491 15.61 -3.06 -16.61
CA ALA A 491 16.89 -3.33 -17.28
C ALA A 491 17.78 -4.33 -16.52
N SER A 492 17.68 -4.39 -15.18
CA SER A 492 18.39 -5.33 -14.32
C SER A 492 17.83 -6.76 -14.33
N ALA A 493 16.65 -6.99 -14.90
CA ALA A 493 15.90 -8.24 -14.76
C ALA A 493 16.69 -9.48 -15.17
N ALA A 494 17.39 -9.44 -16.31
CA ALA A 494 18.15 -10.60 -16.82
C ALA A 494 19.32 -10.98 -15.90
N ALA A 495 20.10 -10.00 -15.44
CA ALA A 495 21.21 -10.23 -14.51
C ALA A 495 20.69 -10.72 -13.15
N THR A 496 19.62 -10.11 -12.64
CA THR A 496 18.96 -10.53 -11.40
C THR A 496 18.44 -11.96 -11.49
N ALA A 497 17.77 -12.33 -12.61
CA ALA A 497 17.25 -13.69 -12.81
C ALA A 497 18.36 -14.74 -12.73
N GLY A 498 19.48 -14.54 -13.43
CA GLY A 498 20.59 -15.51 -13.43
C GLY A 498 21.14 -15.78 -12.02
N VAL A 499 21.39 -14.74 -11.25
CA VAL A 499 21.90 -14.89 -9.87
C VAL A 499 20.87 -15.57 -8.96
N LEU A 500 19.58 -15.25 -9.11
CA LEU A 500 18.52 -15.86 -8.30
C LEU A 500 18.27 -17.33 -8.70
N ASP A 501 18.31 -17.66 -9.98
CA ASP A 501 18.05 -19.02 -10.47
C ASP A 501 19.08 -20.02 -9.91
N ASP A 502 20.36 -19.66 -9.84
CA ASP A 502 21.40 -20.46 -9.21
C ASP A 502 21.16 -20.68 -7.71
N PHE A 503 20.78 -19.61 -7.00
CA PHE A 503 20.46 -19.70 -5.58
C PHE A 503 19.24 -20.58 -5.32
N ILE A 504 18.16 -20.36 -6.06
CA ILE A 504 16.90 -21.09 -5.93
C ILE A 504 17.08 -22.57 -6.26
N ALA A 505 17.83 -22.91 -7.31
CA ALA A 505 18.12 -24.29 -7.68
C ALA A 505 18.80 -25.03 -6.53
N ARG A 506 19.87 -24.47 -5.97
CA ARG A 506 20.58 -25.05 -4.81
C ARG A 506 19.65 -25.22 -3.61
N ARG A 507 18.90 -24.18 -3.22
CA ARG A 507 18.00 -24.26 -2.07
C ARG A 507 16.84 -25.23 -2.29
N THR A 508 16.41 -25.40 -3.54
CA THR A 508 15.39 -26.40 -3.90
C THR A 508 15.91 -27.83 -3.76
N GLU A 509 17.16 -28.09 -4.17
CA GLU A 509 17.84 -29.40 -3.96
C GLU A 509 18.00 -29.72 -2.48
N GLU A 510 18.23 -28.71 -1.63
CA GLU A 510 18.28 -28.84 -0.16
C GLU A 510 16.90 -29.07 0.47
N GLY A 511 15.79 -29.00 -0.30
CA GLY A 511 14.41 -29.27 0.16
C GLY A 511 13.59 -28.02 0.47
N GLY A 512 14.11 -26.81 0.23
CA GLY A 512 13.45 -25.54 0.51
C GLY A 512 13.30 -25.28 2.02
N ALA A 513 12.30 -24.45 2.38
CA ALA A 513 12.01 -24.11 3.77
C ALA A 513 10.50 -24.19 4.04
N ALA A 514 10.09 -25.01 4.99
CA ALA A 514 8.70 -25.08 5.42
C ALA A 514 8.33 -23.80 6.21
N PRO A 515 7.12 -23.25 6.00
CA PRO A 515 6.64 -22.15 6.83
C PRO A 515 6.40 -22.63 8.26
N VAL A 516 6.62 -21.76 9.23
CA VAL A 516 6.21 -21.97 10.62
C VAL A 516 4.73 -21.63 10.76
N SER A 517 3.98 -22.50 11.44
CA SER A 517 2.54 -22.37 11.72
C SER A 517 2.26 -21.95 13.14
#